data_a6f017d47efc41dd980d1b9d50a226af
#
_entry.id   a6f017d47efc41dd980d1b9d50a226af
#
_cell.length_a   1.000
_cell.length_b   1.000
_cell.length_c   1.000
_cell.angle_alpha   90.00
_cell.angle_beta   90.00
_cell.angle_gamma   90.00
#
_symmetry.space_group_name_H-M   'P 1'
#
loop_
_entity.id
_entity.type
_entity.pdbx_description
1 polymer ?
#
loop_
_entity_poly.entity_id
_entity_poly.type
_entity_poly.pdbx_seq_one_letter_code
_entity_poly.pdbx_strand_id
1 'polypeptide(L)'
;GHSNGAAAQVDAVWQCSWLGTSSPKLTRISVKSYREVHSPGALFKDATLSAFKNTPSFARQMMHGIGYWSQRLTRVDDMEIMGHHGIAVGDVNGDGLDDVYACDGGGLPNRLYIQAPDGTVTDQSAAAQVDFLEASRSALIVDLDNDGDQDLVVATVALILFAENDGTGKFTLRGGHSGSSGPYSMAAADFDSDGDLDVYVTGYGKRRDSVSG
;
A
#
# COMPACT_ATOMS: atom_id res chain seq x y z
N GLY A 1 8.17 -20.88 -15.86
CA GLY A 1 7.43 -19.97 -16.71
C GLY A 1 7.05 -20.65 -18.03
N HIS A 2 5.78 -20.64 -18.35
CA HIS A 2 5.30 -21.20 -19.61
C HIS A 2 5.40 -20.17 -20.73
N SER A 3 5.95 -20.54 -21.85
CA SER A 3 6.24 -19.65 -22.99
C SER A 3 5.01 -19.09 -23.73
N ASN A 4 3.78 -19.48 -23.36
CA ASN A 4 2.54 -19.16 -24.08
C ASN A 4 1.53 -18.36 -23.25
N GLY A 5 1.93 -17.75 -22.13
CA GLY A 5 1.02 -16.99 -21.29
C GLY A 5 -0.02 -17.83 -20.52
N ALA A 6 0.02 -19.16 -20.63
CA ALA A 6 -0.80 -20.04 -19.81
C ALA A 6 -0.29 -20.06 -18.37
N ALA A 7 -1.19 -19.96 -17.39
CA ALA A 7 -0.90 -20.07 -15.98
C ALA A 7 -1.49 -21.37 -15.42
N ALA A 8 -0.79 -22.01 -14.51
CA ALA A 8 -1.29 -23.14 -13.74
C ALA A 8 -1.13 -22.86 -12.25
N GLN A 9 -2.18 -23.15 -11.50
CA GLN A 9 -2.16 -23.17 -10.03
C GLN A 9 -2.27 -24.61 -9.56
N VAL A 10 -1.41 -24.99 -8.63
CA VAL A 10 -1.39 -26.33 -8.03
C VAL A 10 -1.59 -26.21 -6.53
N ASP A 11 -2.61 -26.89 -6.02
CA ASP A 11 -2.87 -27.06 -4.60
C ASP A 11 -2.63 -28.53 -4.24
N ALA A 12 -1.77 -28.79 -3.27
CA ALA A 12 -1.49 -30.15 -2.82
C ALA A 12 -1.39 -30.24 -1.32
N VAL A 13 -2.01 -31.26 -0.74
CA VAL A 13 -1.87 -31.63 0.67
C VAL A 13 -0.97 -32.83 0.78
N TRP A 14 0.10 -32.67 1.53
CA TRP A 14 1.11 -33.69 1.76
C TRP A 14 0.99 -34.27 3.16
N GLN A 15 1.09 -35.57 3.30
CA GLN A 15 1.30 -36.25 4.57
C GLN A 15 2.74 -36.67 4.68
N CYS A 16 3.43 -36.16 5.70
CA CYS A 16 4.82 -36.49 5.98
C CYS A 16 4.91 -37.34 7.25
N SER A 17 5.69 -38.42 7.19
CA SER A 17 6.03 -39.22 8.37
C SER A 17 7.49 -38.96 8.73
N TRP A 18 7.74 -38.79 10.02
CA TRP A 18 9.06 -38.50 10.55
C TRP A 18 9.47 -39.54 11.58
N LEU A 19 10.74 -39.92 11.61
CA LEU A 19 11.31 -40.70 12.70
C LEU A 19 11.60 -39.76 13.89
N GLY A 20 10.96 -40.04 15.04
CA GLY A 20 11.12 -39.23 16.26
C GLY A 20 12.46 -39.53 16.95
N THR A 21 13.46 -38.71 16.67
CA THR A 21 14.77 -38.69 17.33
C THR A 21 15.18 -37.26 17.62
N SER A 22 16.29 -37.04 18.33
CA SER A 22 16.88 -35.71 18.53
C SER A 22 17.23 -35.00 17.22
N SER A 23 17.28 -35.76 16.10
CA SER A 23 17.46 -35.25 14.73
C SER A 23 16.39 -35.88 13.85
N PRO A 24 15.19 -35.26 13.73
CA PRO A 24 14.07 -35.84 13.01
C PRO A 24 14.41 -36.10 11.54
N LYS A 25 14.14 -37.32 11.06
CA LYS A 25 14.36 -37.69 9.66
C LYS A 25 13.01 -37.93 8.99
N LEU A 26 12.80 -37.32 7.84
CA LEU A 26 11.65 -37.59 6.99
C LEU A 26 11.77 -39.01 6.44
N THR A 27 10.75 -39.84 6.71
CA THR A 27 10.74 -41.27 6.31
C THR A 27 9.77 -41.57 5.18
N ARG A 28 8.71 -40.75 5.05
CA ARG A 28 7.71 -40.92 4.01
C ARG A 28 7.05 -39.60 3.68
N ILE A 29 6.78 -39.38 2.38
CA ILE A 29 5.94 -38.34 1.87
C ILE A 29 4.86 -39.01 1.01
N SER A 30 3.61 -38.65 1.22
CA SER A 30 2.49 -39.04 0.36
C SER A 30 1.57 -37.88 0.09
N VAL A 31 1.08 -37.76 -1.14
CA VAL A 31 0.08 -36.76 -1.53
C VAL A 31 -1.29 -37.26 -1.09
N LYS A 32 -2.00 -36.46 -0.27
CA LYS A 32 -3.37 -36.76 0.18
C LYS A 32 -4.42 -36.22 -0.78
N SER A 33 -4.17 -35.02 -1.29
CA SER A 33 -4.99 -34.41 -2.33
C SER A 33 -4.12 -33.61 -3.28
N TYR A 34 -4.51 -33.55 -4.51
CA TYR A 34 -3.87 -32.77 -5.57
C TYR A 34 -4.96 -32.15 -6.44
N ARG A 35 -4.86 -30.87 -6.67
CA ARG A 35 -5.74 -30.13 -7.58
C ARG A 35 -4.88 -29.20 -8.43
N GLU A 36 -5.11 -29.24 -9.72
CA GLU A 36 -4.47 -28.37 -10.68
C GLU A 36 -5.52 -27.63 -11.49
N VAL A 37 -5.37 -26.32 -11.58
CA VAL A 37 -6.25 -25.45 -12.38
C VAL A 37 -5.39 -24.78 -13.44
N HIS A 38 -5.79 -24.89 -14.67
CA HIS A 38 -5.13 -24.27 -15.82
C HIS A 38 -5.94 -23.09 -16.33
N SER A 39 -5.28 -21.97 -16.59
CA SER A 39 -5.82 -20.85 -17.35
C SER A 39 -5.22 -20.85 -18.75
N PRO A 40 -6.02 -20.75 -19.82
CA PRO A 40 -5.53 -20.76 -21.20
C PRO A 40 -4.78 -19.47 -21.57
N GLY A 41 -4.80 -18.45 -20.71
CA GLY A 41 -4.12 -17.16 -20.91
C GLY A 41 -3.62 -16.56 -19.60
N ALA A 42 -2.91 -15.44 -19.70
CA ALA A 42 -2.47 -14.67 -18.54
C ALA A 42 -3.70 -14.12 -17.79
N LEU A 43 -3.76 -14.37 -16.46
CA LEU A 43 -4.82 -13.83 -15.58
C LEU A 43 -4.67 -12.33 -15.35
N PHE A 44 -3.43 -11.82 -15.44
CA PHE A 44 -3.10 -10.41 -15.23
C PHE A 44 -2.33 -9.88 -16.43
N LYS A 45 -2.58 -8.64 -16.76
CA LYS A 45 -1.88 -7.89 -17.79
C LYS A 45 -1.36 -6.60 -17.19
N ASP A 46 -0.11 -6.25 -17.48
CA ASP A 46 0.40 -4.92 -17.16
C ASP A 46 -0.33 -3.88 -18.02
N ALA A 47 -1.14 -3.06 -17.36
CA ALA A 47 -1.91 -1.97 -17.96
C ALA A 47 -1.35 -0.59 -17.64
N THR A 48 -0.22 -0.50 -16.92
CA THR A 48 0.34 0.74 -16.36
C THR A 48 0.43 1.84 -17.42
N LEU A 49 1.11 1.59 -18.52
CA LEU A 49 1.28 2.62 -19.56
C LEU A 49 -0.03 2.99 -20.26
N SER A 50 -1.00 2.08 -20.35
CA SER A 50 -2.31 2.39 -20.93
C SER A 50 -3.21 3.17 -19.98
N ALA A 51 -3.19 2.83 -18.70
CA ALA A 51 -3.96 3.52 -17.67
C ALA A 51 -3.45 4.97 -17.46
N PHE A 52 -2.14 5.14 -17.38
CA PHE A 52 -1.52 6.44 -17.08
C PHE A 52 -1.15 7.27 -18.32
N LYS A 53 -1.59 6.88 -19.52
CA LYS A 53 -1.22 7.53 -20.80
C LYS A 53 -1.49 9.04 -20.85
N ASN A 54 -2.52 9.51 -20.14
CA ASN A 54 -2.95 10.90 -20.10
C ASN A 54 -2.63 11.60 -18.76
N THR A 55 -1.77 11.01 -17.94
CA THR A 55 -1.45 11.49 -16.59
C THR A 55 -0.01 11.99 -16.51
N PRO A 56 0.24 13.30 -16.78
CA PRO A 56 1.61 13.84 -16.84
C PRO A 56 2.39 13.70 -15.53
N SER A 57 1.72 13.73 -14.37
CA SER A 57 2.37 13.56 -13.07
C SER A 57 3.00 12.18 -12.93
N PHE A 58 2.35 11.13 -13.44
CA PHE A 58 2.92 9.79 -13.44
C PHE A 58 4.25 9.74 -14.22
N ALA A 59 4.26 10.25 -15.45
CA ALA A 59 5.47 10.25 -16.28
C ALA A 59 6.58 11.13 -15.69
N ARG A 60 6.23 12.26 -15.07
CA ARG A 60 7.21 13.22 -14.53
C ARG A 60 7.73 12.84 -13.14
N GLN A 61 6.99 12.06 -12.37
CA GLN A 61 7.33 11.72 -10.99
C GLN A 61 7.54 10.23 -10.80
N MET A 62 6.51 9.40 -11.02
CA MET A 62 6.54 7.98 -10.67
C MET A 62 7.46 7.13 -11.55
N MET A 63 7.76 7.58 -12.77
CA MET A 63 8.69 6.89 -13.67
C MET A 63 10.17 7.10 -13.32
N HIS A 64 10.47 7.91 -12.32
CA HIS A 64 11.83 8.25 -11.93
C HIS A 64 12.17 7.66 -10.56
N GLY A 65 13.27 6.94 -10.48
CA GLY A 65 13.79 6.40 -9.22
C GLY A 65 14.59 7.43 -8.41
N ILE A 66 15.01 7.00 -7.21
CA ILE A 66 15.73 7.82 -6.23
C ILE A 66 16.97 8.51 -6.81
N GLY A 67 17.75 7.85 -7.68
CA GLY A 67 18.95 8.44 -8.28
C GLY A 67 18.68 9.65 -9.19
N TYR A 68 17.47 9.75 -9.74
CA TYR A 68 17.03 10.91 -10.49
C TYR A 68 16.68 12.07 -9.56
N TRP A 69 15.94 11.79 -8.49
CA TRP A 69 15.45 12.81 -7.57
C TRP A 69 16.54 13.34 -6.65
N SER A 70 17.46 12.51 -6.16
CA SER A 70 18.58 12.92 -5.30
C SER A 70 19.50 13.99 -5.93
N GLN A 71 19.52 14.09 -7.26
CA GLN A 71 20.27 15.10 -7.98
C GLN A 71 19.49 16.42 -8.19
N ARG A 72 18.21 16.46 -7.88
CA ARG A 72 17.30 17.57 -8.19
C ARG A 72 16.63 18.19 -6.98
N LEU A 73 16.53 17.46 -5.91
CA LEU A 73 16.01 17.97 -4.64
C LEU A 73 17.14 18.51 -3.78
N THR A 74 16.96 19.70 -3.23
CA THR A 74 17.97 20.38 -2.40
C THR A 74 18.03 19.86 -0.97
N ARG A 75 16.99 19.15 -0.52
CA ARG A 75 16.93 18.47 0.77
C ARG A 75 16.60 17.01 0.55
N VAL A 76 17.58 16.16 0.78
CA VAL A 76 17.45 14.70 0.69
C VAL A 76 17.44 14.02 2.05
N ASP A 77 17.44 14.79 3.13
CA ASP A 77 17.56 14.29 4.50
C ASP A 77 16.38 13.36 4.88
N ASP A 78 15.20 13.61 4.31
CA ASP A 78 13.98 12.82 4.51
C ASP A 78 13.68 11.88 3.32
N MET A 79 14.56 11.84 2.32
CA MET A 79 14.37 10.97 1.18
C MET A 79 14.80 9.54 1.54
N GLU A 80 13.83 8.64 1.56
CA GLU A 80 14.07 7.24 1.88
C GLU A 80 14.82 6.56 0.71
N ILE A 81 16.13 6.41 0.84
CA ILE A 81 17.02 5.81 -0.18
C ILE A 81 16.62 4.36 -0.49
N MET A 82 15.94 3.71 0.45
CA MET A 82 15.55 2.30 0.36
C MET A 82 14.21 2.08 -0.38
N GLY A 83 13.50 3.15 -0.75
CA GLY A 83 12.29 3.07 -1.57
C GLY A 83 11.08 2.45 -0.85
N HIS A 84 10.85 2.78 0.38
CA HIS A 84 9.75 2.25 1.20
C HIS A 84 8.47 3.10 1.05
N HIS A 85 7.94 3.19 -0.16
CA HIS A 85 6.73 3.96 -0.43
C HIS A 85 5.53 3.03 -0.54
N GLY A 86 4.46 3.34 0.22
CA GLY A 86 3.24 2.58 0.23
C GLY A 86 2.30 2.92 -0.91
N ILE A 87 1.38 2.00 -1.15
CA ILE A 87 0.24 2.18 -2.05
C ILE A 87 -1.02 1.76 -1.31
N ALA A 88 -2.11 2.52 -1.48
CA ALA A 88 -3.44 2.12 -1.06
C ALA A 88 -4.38 2.12 -2.25
N VAL A 89 -5.38 1.23 -2.21
CA VAL A 89 -6.37 1.07 -3.27
C VAL A 89 -7.75 1.04 -2.63
N GLY A 90 -8.69 1.79 -3.21
CA GLY A 90 -10.07 1.86 -2.76
C GLY A 90 -10.88 2.83 -3.61
N ASP A 91 -12.20 2.73 -3.54
CA ASP A 91 -13.14 3.61 -4.25
C ASP A 91 -13.40 4.85 -3.38
N VAL A 92 -12.69 5.95 -3.67
CA VAL A 92 -12.77 7.17 -2.85
C VAL A 92 -13.87 8.13 -3.31
N ASN A 93 -14.47 7.90 -4.48
CA ASN A 93 -15.51 8.79 -5.04
C ASN A 93 -16.88 8.12 -5.18
N GLY A 94 -17.00 6.85 -4.74
CA GLY A 94 -18.25 6.10 -4.73
C GLY A 94 -18.73 5.68 -6.12
N ASP A 95 -17.86 5.61 -7.13
CA ASP A 95 -18.23 5.26 -8.50
C ASP A 95 -18.16 3.76 -8.82
N GLY A 96 -17.71 2.95 -7.86
CA GLY A 96 -17.58 1.50 -7.96
C GLY A 96 -16.29 1.05 -8.64
N LEU A 97 -15.34 1.95 -8.88
CA LEU A 97 -14.01 1.64 -9.42
C LEU A 97 -12.94 1.93 -8.36
N ASP A 98 -11.96 1.05 -8.27
CA ASP A 98 -10.85 1.25 -7.34
C ASP A 98 -9.91 2.36 -7.84
N ASP A 99 -9.64 3.33 -6.96
CA ASP A 99 -8.67 4.40 -7.12
C ASP A 99 -7.33 4.03 -6.46
N VAL A 100 -6.29 4.77 -6.76
CA VAL A 100 -4.95 4.49 -6.25
C VAL A 100 -4.35 5.71 -5.56
N TYR A 101 -4.01 5.55 -4.29
CA TYR A 101 -3.18 6.51 -3.57
C TYR A 101 -1.74 6.00 -3.48
N ALA A 102 -0.79 6.76 -4.01
CA ALA A 102 0.63 6.44 -4.02
C ALA A 102 1.42 7.40 -3.12
N CYS A 103 2.06 6.84 -2.10
CA CYS A 103 3.00 7.56 -1.25
C CYS A 103 4.30 7.87 -2.00
N ASP A 104 4.98 8.98 -1.64
CA ASP A 104 6.30 9.30 -2.18
C ASP A 104 7.24 9.84 -1.09
N GLY A 105 8.49 10.03 -1.45
CA GLY A 105 9.55 10.53 -0.57
C GLY A 105 9.42 12.01 -0.27
N GLY A 106 10.08 12.45 0.80
CA GLY A 106 10.05 13.84 1.25
C GLY A 106 10.42 14.84 0.16
N GLY A 107 9.55 15.86 0.01
CA GLY A 107 9.66 16.89 -1.02
C GLY A 107 9.01 16.54 -2.36
N LEU A 108 8.50 15.33 -2.52
CA LEU A 108 7.66 14.91 -3.63
C LEU A 108 6.22 14.72 -3.14
N PRO A 109 5.20 15.24 -3.85
CA PRO A 109 3.83 15.10 -3.41
C PRO A 109 3.34 13.66 -3.57
N ASN A 110 2.62 13.16 -2.56
CA ASN A 110 1.83 11.96 -2.71
C ASN A 110 0.81 12.12 -3.83
N ARG A 111 0.35 11.02 -4.43
CA ARG A 111 -0.54 11.07 -5.59
C ARG A 111 -1.80 10.27 -5.37
N LEU A 112 -2.94 10.90 -5.66
CA LEU A 112 -4.24 10.26 -5.78
C LEU A 112 -4.63 10.21 -7.26
N TYR A 113 -4.80 9.00 -7.76
CA TYR A 113 -5.20 8.71 -9.13
C TYR A 113 -6.59 8.11 -9.14
N ILE A 114 -7.54 8.84 -9.73
CA ILE A 114 -8.93 8.41 -9.87
C ILE A 114 -9.09 7.65 -11.17
N GLN A 115 -9.65 6.45 -11.08
CA GLN A 115 -9.91 5.59 -12.23
C GLN A 115 -11.18 6.01 -12.97
N ALA A 116 -11.14 5.95 -14.29
CA ALA A 116 -12.29 6.14 -15.15
C ALA A 116 -12.79 4.81 -15.74
N PRO A 117 -14.08 4.72 -16.19
CA PRO A 117 -14.64 3.49 -16.75
C PRO A 117 -13.91 2.92 -17.97
N ASP A 118 -13.12 3.72 -18.67
CA ASP A 118 -12.30 3.28 -19.80
C ASP A 118 -10.94 2.68 -19.36
N GLY A 119 -10.71 2.59 -18.04
CA GLY A 119 -9.48 2.09 -17.43
C GLY A 119 -8.32 3.09 -17.46
N THR A 120 -8.56 4.34 -17.82
CA THR A 120 -7.57 5.42 -17.65
C THR A 120 -7.69 6.03 -16.26
N VAL A 121 -6.64 6.76 -15.83
CA VAL A 121 -6.64 7.45 -14.54
C VAL A 121 -6.33 8.93 -14.71
N THR A 122 -6.83 9.74 -13.78
CA THR A 122 -6.55 11.18 -13.67
C THR A 122 -5.94 11.49 -12.32
N ASP A 123 -4.97 12.41 -12.28
CA ASP A 123 -4.39 12.90 -11.03
C ASP A 123 -5.32 13.95 -10.41
N GLN A 124 -5.86 13.63 -9.24
CA GLN A 124 -6.72 14.52 -8.46
C GLN A 124 -6.08 14.95 -7.12
N SER A 125 -4.81 14.65 -6.90
CA SER A 125 -4.11 14.82 -5.62
C SER A 125 -4.29 16.20 -5.00
N ALA A 126 -4.04 17.26 -5.78
CA ALA A 126 -4.16 18.64 -5.32
C ALA A 126 -5.62 19.08 -5.14
N ALA A 127 -6.53 18.64 -6.04
CA ALA A 127 -7.96 18.96 -5.94
C ALA A 127 -8.59 18.26 -4.73
N ALA A 128 -8.14 17.04 -4.43
CA ALA A 128 -8.53 16.25 -3.28
C ALA A 128 -7.86 16.70 -1.97
N GLN A 129 -6.86 17.59 -2.01
CA GLN A 129 -6.09 18.11 -0.86
C GLN A 129 -5.28 17.02 -0.12
N VAL A 130 -4.77 16.02 -0.86
CA VAL A 130 -4.00 14.90 -0.30
C VAL A 130 -2.59 14.76 -0.91
N ASP A 131 -2.10 15.80 -1.57
CA ASP A 131 -0.76 15.90 -2.15
C ASP A 131 0.30 16.25 -1.09
N PHE A 132 0.31 15.51 0.03
CA PHE A 132 1.25 15.72 1.12
C PHE A 132 2.70 15.61 0.64
N LEU A 133 3.57 16.50 1.15
CA LEU A 133 4.99 16.58 0.79
C LEU A 133 5.91 15.86 1.79
N GLU A 134 5.36 15.38 2.87
CA GLU A 134 6.06 14.60 3.88
C GLU A 134 6.42 13.23 3.33
N ALA A 135 7.64 12.75 3.66
CA ALA A 135 8.03 11.39 3.31
C ALA A 135 7.03 10.39 3.89
N SER A 136 6.28 9.73 3.01
CA SER A 136 5.17 8.85 3.36
C SER A 136 5.53 7.40 3.07
N ARG A 137 5.23 6.50 4.03
CA ARG A 137 5.66 5.11 4.00
C ARG A 137 4.53 4.11 3.77
N SER A 138 3.34 4.43 4.24
CA SER A 138 2.17 3.57 4.13
C SER A 138 0.92 4.43 4.04
N ALA A 139 -0.10 3.92 3.37
CA ALA A 139 -1.42 4.50 3.36
C ALA A 139 -2.49 3.42 3.50
N LEU A 140 -3.66 3.79 4.02
CA LEU A 140 -4.88 2.99 4.02
C LEU A 140 -6.01 3.85 3.46
N ILE A 141 -6.90 3.23 2.69
CA ILE A 141 -8.18 3.77 2.27
C ILE A 141 -9.23 2.89 2.94
N VAL A 142 -9.92 3.42 3.94
CA VAL A 142 -10.86 2.70 4.82
C VAL A 142 -11.92 3.66 5.37
N ASP A 143 -13.12 3.18 5.64
CA ASP A 143 -14.18 3.94 6.32
C ASP A 143 -13.87 3.96 7.84
N LEU A 144 -13.43 5.12 8.35
CA LEU A 144 -12.98 5.25 9.75
C LEU A 144 -14.07 5.73 10.70
N ASP A 145 -15.06 6.45 10.20
CA ASP A 145 -16.12 7.04 11.01
C ASP A 145 -17.49 6.41 10.77
N ASN A 146 -17.53 5.33 9.99
CA ASN A 146 -18.72 4.55 9.65
C ASN A 146 -19.81 5.37 8.93
N ASP A 147 -19.43 6.37 8.14
CA ASP A 147 -20.37 7.14 7.32
C ASP A 147 -20.62 6.53 5.94
N GLY A 148 -19.87 5.50 5.57
CA GLY A 148 -19.96 4.73 4.33
C GLY A 148 -18.98 5.19 3.24
N ASP A 149 -18.24 6.27 3.47
CA ASP A 149 -17.23 6.79 2.56
C ASP A 149 -15.84 6.31 2.97
N GLN A 150 -14.92 6.18 2.03
CA GLN A 150 -13.57 5.70 2.32
C GLN A 150 -12.62 6.86 2.62
N ASP A 151 -12.13 6.92 3.85
CA ASP A 151 -11.16 7.89 4.34
C ASP A 151 -9.73 7.51 3.99
N LEU A 152 -8.81 8.46 4.19
CA LEU A 152 -7.39 8.26 3.95
C LEU A 152 -6.57 8.39 5.23
N VAL A 153 -5.81 7.34 5.55
CA VAL A 153 -4.79 7.37 6.61
C VAL A 153 -3.41 7.27 5.97
N VAL A 154 -2.50 8.19 6.33
CA VAL A 154 -1.14 8.21 5.79
C VAL A 154 -0.11 8.16 6.91
N ALA A 155 0.74 7.16 6.91
CA ALA A 155 1.91 7.09 7.77
C ALA A 155 3.08 7.82 7.14
N THR A 156 3.43 8.98 7.69
CA THR A 156 4.65 9.71 7.32
C THR A 156 5.81 9.31 8.24
N VAL A 157 7.00 9.82 7.99
CA VAL A 157 8.18 9.57 8.86
C VAL A 157 7.98 10.08 10.30
N ALA A 158 7.07 11.02 10.53
CA ALA A 158 6.88 11.67 11.82
C ALA A 158 5.48 11.45 12.41
N LEU A 159 4.46 11.41 11.58
CA LEU A 159 3.05 11.45 11.99
C LEU A 159 2.23 10.42 11.21
N ILE A 160 1.11 10.05 11.82
CA ILE A 160 0.00 9.41 11.11
C ILE A 160 -1.02 10.50 10.84
N LEU A 161 -1.33 10.76 9.59
CA LEU A 161 -2.31 11.75 9.15
C LEU A 161 -3.65 11.08 8.92
N PHE A 162 -4.73 11.73 9.35
CA PHE A 162 -6.11 11.30 9.13
C PHE A 162 -6.83 12.35 8.29
N ALA A 163 -7.31 11.95 7.14
CA ALA A 163 -8.04 12.81 6.21
C ALA A 163 -9.39 12.17 5.90
N GLU A 164 -10.45 12.83 6.36
CA GLU A 164 -11.86 12.44 6.18
C GLU A 164 -12.32 12.81 4.77
N ASN A 165 -12.95 11.88 4.12
CA ASN A 165 -13.56 12.04 2.80
C ASN A 165 -14.97 12.66 2.92
N ASP A 166 -15.44 13.31 1.89
CA ASP A 166 -16.82 13.81 1.80
C ASP A 166 -17.70 12.95 0.85
N GLY A 167 -17.23 11.73 0.53
CA GLY A 167 -17.87 10.80 -0.40
C GLY A 167 -17.67 11.12 -1.88
N THR A 168 -16.94 12.20 -2.18
CA THR A 168 -16.68 12.62 -3.57
C THR A 168 -15.21 12.55 -3.97
N GLY A 169 -14.36 11.96 -3.10
CA GLY A 169 -12.92 11.94 -3.27
C GLY A 169 -12.23 13.24 -2.89
N LYS A 170 -12.89 14.10 -2.13
CA LYS A 170 -12.31 15.32 -1.57
C LYS A 170 -12.13 15.16 -0.06
N PHE A 171 -10.93 15.40 0.39
CA PHE A 171 -10.56 15.12 1.77
C PHE A 171 -10.37 16.39 2.60
N THR A 172 -10.63 16.25 3.88
CA THR A 172 -10.34 17.26 4.92
C THR A 172 -9.40 16.67 5.93
N LEU A 173 -8.19 17.22 6.06
CA LEU A 173 -7.24 16.79 7.09
C LEU A 173 -7.81 17.09 8.49
N ARG A 174 -8.10 16.04 9.28
CA ARG A 174 -8.65 16.13 10.63
C ARG A 174 -7.58 16.21 11.72
N GLY A 175 -6.36 15.80 11.41
CA GLY A 175 -5.25 15.88 12.33
C GLY A 175 -4.15 14.88 12.04
N GLY A 176 -3.20 14.82 12.96
CA GLY A 176 -2.09 13.87 12.93
C GLY A 176 -1.76 13.37 14.32
N HIS A 177 -1.40 12.11 14.43
CA HIS A 177 -0.96 11.48 15.67
C HIS A 177 0.54 11.17 15.60
N SER A 178 1.30 11.58 16.62
CA SER A 178 2.71 11.23 16.73
C SER A 178 2.87 9.91 17.48
N GLY A 179 3.33 8.89 16.77
CA GLY A 179 3.70 7.62 17.41
C GLY A 179 5.04 7.71 18.15
N SER A 180 5.29 6.78 19.08
CA SER A 180 6.53 6.69 19.85
C SER A 180 7.75 6.26 19.04
N SER A 181 7.55 5.76 17.84
CA SER A 181 8.58 5.35 16.86
C SER A 181 8.06 5.68 15.47
N GLY A 182 8.92 6.13 14.56
CA GLY A 182 8.50 6.53 13.22
C GLY A 182 7.59 5.48 12.56
N PRO A 183 6.36 5.83 12.20
CA PRO A 183 5.41 4.90 11.59
C PRO A 183 5.98 4.28 10.32
N TYR A 184 5.70 3.00 10.06
CA TYR A 184 6.26 2.30 8.92
C TYR A 184 5.23 1.55 8.09
N SER A 185 4.36 0.79 8.75
CA SER A 185 3.29 0.05 8.10
C SER A 185 2.04 0.09 8.97
N MET A 186 0.89 0.01 8.34
CA MET A 186 -0.42 0.06 9.00
C MET A 186 -1.31 -1.08 8.53
N ALA A 187 -2.25 -1.45 9.38
CA ALA A 187 -3.39 -2.31 9.07
C ALA A 187 -4.62 -1.78 9.82
N ALA A 188 -5.80 -1.96 9.26
CA ALA A 188 -7.06 -1.63 9.91
C ALA A 188 -7.90 -2.88 10.10
N ALA A 189 -8.55 -3.00 11.26
CA ALA A 189 -9.52 -4.04 11.59
C ALA A 189 -10.30 -3.59 12.82
N ASP A 190 -11.53 -4.07 12.96
CA ASP A 190 -12.28 -3.99 14.22
C ASP A 190 -11.69 -5.00 15.21
N PHE A 191 -10.75 -4.55 16.05
CA PHE A 191 -9.94 -5.41 16.91
C PHE A 191 -10.70 -5.81 18.19
N ASP A 192 -11.49 -4.91 18.75
CA ASP A 192 -12.22 -5.15 19.99
C ASP A 192 -13.71 -5.50 19.77
N SER A 193 -14.14 -5.56 18.51
CA SER A 193 -15.50 -5.94 18.08
C SER A 193 -16.57 -4.94 18.55
N ASP A 194 -16.24 -3.65 18.56
CA ASP A 194 -17.17 -2.57 18.90
C ASP A 194 -17.90 -1.98 17.68
N GLY A 195 -17.48 -2.37 16.48
CA GLY A 195 -18.06 -1.98 15.20
C GLY A 195 -17.28 -0.86 14.49
N ASP A 196 -16.28 -0.28 15.14
CA ASP A 196 -15.42 0.76 14.57
C ASP A 196 -14.09 0.15 14.08
N LEU A 197 -13.44 0.77 13.11
CA LEU A 197 -12.13 0.32 12.64
C LEU A 197 -10.99 0.87 13.49
N ASP A 198 -10.21 -0.02 14.07
CA ASP A 198 -8.94 0.30 14.71
C ASP A 198 -7.81 0.35 13.71
N VAL A 199 -6.85 1.25 13.91
CA VAL A 199 -5.63 1.33 13.12
C VAL A 199 -4.43 0.83 13.92
N TYR A 200 -3.89 -0.29 13.51
CA TYR A 200 -2.66 -0.84 14.07
C TYR A 200 -1.46 -0.32 13.29
N VAL A 201 -0.49 0.26 14.01
CA VAL A 201 0.69 0.88 13.41
C VAL A 201 1.96 0.19 13.88
N THR A 202 2.78 -0.26 12.94
CA THR A 202 4.14 -0.71 13.24
C THR A 202 5.14 0.39 13.01
N GLY A 203 6.10 0.55 13.91
CA GLY A 203 7.16 1.54 13.77
C GLY A 203 8.53 0.87 13.70
N TYR A 204 9.44 1.50 12.96
CA TYR A 204 10.83 1.09 12.87
C TYR A 204 11.72 2.23 13.35
N GLY A 205 12.23 2.12 14.57
CA GLY A 205 13.11 3.13 15.14
C GLY A 205 13.54 2.76 16.55
N LYS A 206 14.73 3.19 16.97
CA LYS A 206 15.15 3.12 18.35
C LYS A 206 14.31 4.11 19.17
N ARG A 207 13.57 3.63 20.16
CA ARG A 207 13.09 4.47 21.24
C ARG A 207 14.30 5.23 21.78
N ARG A 208 14.33 6.55 21.61
CA ARG A 208 15.22 7.36 22.41
C ARG A 208 14.61 7.37 23.81
N ASP A 209 15.05 6.44 24.64
CA ASP A 209 14.82 6.56 26.06
C ASP A 209 15.48 7.89 26.46
N SER A 210 14.67 8.89 26.79
CA SER A 210 15.15 10.09 27.45
C SER A 210 15.65 9.63 28.80
N VAL A 211 16.96 9.36 28.90
CA VAL A 211 17.62 9.26 30.19
C VAL A 211 17.58 10.67 30.75
N SER A 212 16.56 10.95 31.60
CA SER A 212 16.57 12.08 32.50
C SER A 212 17.67 11.80 33.54
N GLY A 213 18.83 12.43 33.37
CA GLY A 213 19.83 12.58 34.43
C GLY A 213 19.40 13.63 35.44
#